data_4959e94fe107e7190c35863db23cd2eb
#
_entry.id   4959e94fe107e7190c35863db23cd2eb
#
_cell.length_a   1.000
_cell.length_b   1.000
_cell.length_c   1.000
_cell.angle_alpha   90.00
_cell.angle_beta   90.00
_cell.angle_gamma   90.00
#
_symmetry.space_group_name_H-M   'P 1'
#
loop_
_entity.id
_entity.type
_entity.pdbx_description
1 polymer ?
#
loop_
_entity_poly.entity_id
_entity_poly.type
_entity_poly.pdbx_seq_one_letter_code
_entity_poly.pdbx_strand_id
1 'polypeptide(L)'
;MENIAKELKKVGGKLVELMVKIIVAQRHNASGTLIKSFKNKVTQEKTIIELKIINTTDYWEKVNNYSKTKQSVVVDYKTIKSWMNYKKGEFGHLSDEEKERRAKSIAYRLTAKGYPTKAGANFPVKSTEYGTERYGFIEKADKIAEELGYYKDIDKSIDREIDEQLKLFGDEGSAMSIIVG
;
A
#
# COMPACT_ATOMS: atom_id res chain seq x y z
N MET A 1 22.62 4.87 14.96
CA MET A 1 22.03 4.69 13.61
C MET A 1 21.49 3.29 13.33
N GLU A 2 22.11 2.21 13.83
CA GLU A 2 21.60 0.84 13.65
C GLU A 2 20.21 0.63 14.30
N ASN A 3 19.98 1.23 15.45
CA ASN A 3 18.69 1.18 16.16
C ASN A 3 17.56 1.84 15.35
N ILE A 4 17.83 2.99 14.72
CA ILE A 4 16.85 3.69 13.86
C ILE A 4 16.50 2.81 12.65
N ALA A 5 17.50 2.21 11.98
CA ALA A 5 17.27 1.33 10.83
C ALA A 5 16.42 0.11 11.22
N LYS A 6 16.63 -0.46 12.41
CA LYS A 6 15.85 -1.58 12.94
C LYS A 6 14.38 -1.19 13.20
N GLU A 7 14.15 -0.03 13.82
CA GLU A 7 12.78 0.46 14.05
C GLU A 7 12.07 0.82 12.74
N LEU A 8 12.74 1.46 11.79
CA LEU A 8 12.19 1.71 10.46
C LEU A 8 11.79 0.41 9.74
N LYS A 9 12.60 -0.64 9.84
CA LYS A 9 12.27 -1.95 9.26
C LYS A 9 11.03 -2.56 9.91
N LYS A 10 10.89 -2.45 11.21
CA LYS A 10 9.73 -2.92 11.97
C LYS A 10 8.46 -2.15 11.60
N VAL A 11 8.55 -0.82 11.54
CA VAL A 11 7.43 0.03 11.11
C VAL A 11 7.04 -0.26 9.66
N GLY A 12 8.00 -0.42 8.76
CA GLY A 12 7.76 -0.82 7.38
C GLY A 12 7.02 -2.16 7.27
N GLY A 13 7.36 -3.14 8.11
CA GLY A 13 6.62 -4.41 8.20
C GLY A 13 5.16 -4.20 8.60
N LYS A 14 4.91 -3.44 9.67
CA LYS A 14 3.56 -3.11 10.13
C LYS A 14 2.74 -2.36 9.08
N LEU A 15 3.35 -1.42 8.34
CA LEU A 15 2.70 -0.68 7.25
C LEU A 15 2.29 -1.62 6.11
N VAL A 16 3.16 -2.52 5.70
CA VAL A 16 2.85 -3.53 4.66
C VAL A 16 1.68 -4.42 5.11
N GLU A 17 1.69 -4.91 6.35
CA GLU A 17 0.58 -5.70 6.90
C GLU A 17 -0.73 -4.92 6.88
N LEU A 18 -0.70 -3.64 7.24
CA LEU A 18 -1.87 -2.77 7.26
C LEU A 18 -2.42 -2.54 5.84
N MET A 19 -1.55 -2.24 4.87
CA MET A 19 -1.92 -2.13 3.45
C MET A 19 -2.57 -3.42 2.94
N VAL A 20 -2.01 -4.57 3.27
CA VAL A 20 -2.56 -5.88 2.88
C VAL A 20 -3.97 -6.08 3.46
N LYS A 21 -4.18 -5.78 4.75
CA LYS A 21 -5.49 -5.86 5.40
C LYS A 21 -6.51 -4.96 4.70
N ILE A 22 -6.14 -3.72 4.40
CA ILE A 22 -7.02 -2.75 3.71
C ILE A 22 -7.35 -3.24 2.29
N ILE A 23 -6.36 -3.71 1.51
CA ILE A 23 -6.57 -4.23 0.16
C ILE A 23 -7.53 -5.43 0.17
N VAL A 24 -7.40 -6.33 1.14
CA VAL A 24 -8.30 -7.48 1.30
C VAL A 24 -9.71 -7.00 1.66
N ALA A 25 -9.85 -6.07 2.59
CA ALA A 25 -11.14 -5.48 2.99
C ALA A 25 -11.81 -4.75 1.81
N GLN A 26 -11.03 -4.06 0.99
CA GLN A 26 -11.49 -3.42 -0.24
C GLN A 26 -11.79 -4.40 -1.39
N ARG A 27 -11.60 -5.71 -1.18
CA ARG A 27 -11.83 -6.79 -2.17
C ARG A 27 -10.99 -6.70 -3.44
N HIS A 28 -9.79 -6.11 -3.35
CA HIS A 28 -8.83 -6.07 -4.46
C HIS A 28 -7.96 -7.33 -4.57
N ASN A 29 -8.19 -8.32 -3.71
CA ASN A 29 -7.41 -9.54 -3.67
C ASN A 29 -8.09 -10.66 -4.47
N ALA A 30 -7.86 -10.70 -5.79
CA ALA A 30 -8.35 -11.80 -6.64
C ALA A 30 -7.37 -12.98 -6.69
N SER A 31 -6.13 -12.74 -7.16
CA SER A 31 -5.08 -13.76 -7.30
C SER A 31 -4.11 -13.80 -6.12
N GLY A 32 -4.14 -12.81 -5.26
CA GLY A 32 -3.16 -12.61 -4.20
C GLY A 32 -1.84 -11.98 -4.66
N THR A 33 -1.67 -11.73 -5.96
CA THR A 33 -0.41 -11.19 -6.52
C THR A 33 -0.10 -9.81 -5.93
N LEU A 34 -1.09 -8.92 -5.86
CA LEU A 34 -0.89 -7.56 -5.34
C LEU A 34 -0.39 -7.58 -3.88
N ILE A 35 -1.02 -8.36 -3.02
CA ILE A 35 -0.66 -8.41 -1.59
C ILE A 35 0.70 -9.08 -1.35
N LYS A 36 1.08 -10.04 -2.19
CA LYS A 36 2.38 -10.74 -2.09
C LYS A 36 3.54 -9.93 -2.66
N SER A 37 3.26 -8.88 -3.43
CA SER A 37 4.28 -8.07 -4.09
C SER A 37 4.79 -6.90 -3.24
N PHE A 38 4.14 -6.59 -2.11
CA PHE A 38 4.63 -5.55 -1.19
C PHE A 38 5.82 -6.04 -0.39
N LYS A 39 6.87 -5.22 -0.39
CA LYS A 39 8.09 -5.43 0.39
C LYS A 39 8.53 -4.12 1.03
N ASN A 40 9.11 -4.20 2.21
CA ASN A 40 9.81 -3.08 2.80
C ASN A 40 11.33 -3.26 2.62
N LYS A 41 12.02 -2.15 2.40
CA LYS A 41 13.48 -2.10 2.32
C LYS A 41 13.96 -0.87 3.07
N VAL A 42 14.90 -1.06 3.99
CA VAL A 42 15.62 0.04 4.62
C VAL A 42 17.00 0.12 3.98
N THR A 43 17.38 1.30 3.56
CA THR A 43 18.71 1.63 3.05
C THR A 43 19.35 2.66 3.95
N GLN A 44 20.64 2.51 4.22
CA GLN A 44 21.42 3.44 5.00
C GLN A 44 22.61 3.90 4.16
N GLU A 45 22.70 5.22 3.94
CA GLU A 45 23.81 5.85 3.23
C GLU A 45 24.34 7.00 4.11
N LYS A 46 25.56 6.84 4.61
CA LYS A 46 26.24 7.84 5.49
C LYS A 46 25.31 8.39 6.58
N THR A 47 24.66 9.52 6.30
CA THR A 47 23.79 10.26 7.24
C THR A 47 22.30 10.08 6.96
N ILE A 48 21.92 9.35 5.92
CA ILE A 48 20.52 9.18 5.51
C ILE A 48 20.12 7.72 5.74
N ILE A 49 19.00 7.54 6.46
CA ILE A 49 18.34 6.22 6.57
C ILE A 49 16.97 6.37 5.92
N GLU A 50 16.68 5.53 4.94
CA GLU A 50 15.45 5.60 4.16
C GLU A 50 14.69 4.28 4.26
N LEU A 51 13.38 4.37 4.53
CA LEU A 51 12.44 3.26 4.42
C LEU A 51 11.69 3.37 3.08
N LYS A 52 11.81 2.35 2.25
CA LYS A 52 11.04 2.22 0.99
C LYS A 52 10.04 1.07 1.13
N ILE A 53 8.78 1.33 0.81
CA ILE A 53 7.78 0.30 0.55
C ILE A 53 7.67 0.14 -0.95
N ILE A 54 7.99 -1.04 -1.44
CA ILE A 54 8.10 -1.35 -2.86
C ILE A 54 6.99 -2.32 -3.23
N ASN A 55 6.35 -2.09 -4.36
CA ASN A 55 5.45 -3.03 -4.99
C ASN A 55 5.94 -3.35 -6.41
N THR A 56 5.96 -4.62 -6.77
CA THR A 56 6.47 -5.08 -8.07
C THR A 56 5.38 -5.29 -9.12
N THR A 57 4.12 -4.93 -8.82
CA THR A 57 3.03 -5.04 -9.79
C THR A 57 2.79 -3.71 -10.49
N ASP A 58 2.52 -3.73 -11.80
CA ASP A 58 2.33 -2.53 -12.61
C ASP A 58 0.98 -1.82 -12.38
N TYR A 59 0.08 -2.44 -11.62
CA TYR A 59 -1.28 -1.95 -11.44
C TYR A 59 -1.59 -1.44 -10.03
N TRP A 60 -0.65 -1.47 -9.10
CA TRP A 60 -0.88 -1.05 -7.72
C TRP A 60 -1.35 0.40 -7.60
N GLU A 61 -0.78 1.31 -8.40
CA GLU A 61 -1.20 2.71 -8.45
C GLU A 61 -2.64 2.87 -8.91
N LYS A 62 -3.05 2.09 -9.91
CA LYS A 62 -4.43 2.10 -10.41
C LYS A 62 -5.41 1.64 -9.33
N VAL A 63 -5.00 0.65 -8.51
CA VAL A 63 -5.81 0.15 -7.39
C VAL A 63 -5.87 1.21 -6.27
N ASN A 64 -4.75 1.88 -5.97
CA ASN A 64 -4.72 2.91 -4.93
C ASN A 64 -5.50 4.16 -5.34
N ASN A 65 -5.23 4.67 -6.53
CA ASN A 65 -5.72 5.98 -6.95
C ASN A 65 -7.10 5.94 -7.62
N TYR A 66 -7.57 4.75 -7.99
CA TYR A 66 -8.79 4.55 -8.78
C TYR A 66 -8.86 5.58 -9.91
N SER A 67 -8.34 5.26 -11.08
CA SER A 67 -8.17 6.22 -12.18
C SER A 67 -9.34 7.20 -12.31
N LYS A 68 -9.06 8.47 -12.12
CA LYS A 68 -10.07 9.57 -12.23
C LYS A 68 -10.52 9.80 -13.67
N THR A 69 -9.86 9.17 -14.63
CA THR A 69 -10.10 9.39 -16.05
C THR A 69 -10.69 8.13 -16.68
N LYS A 70 -11.76 8.32 -17.45
CA LYS A 70 -12.27 7.33 -18.39
C LYS A 70 -11.22 7.12 -19.49
N GLN A 71 -10.21 6.32 -19.22
CA GLN A 71 -9.34 5.87 -20.30
C GLN A 71 -10.05 4.74 -21.04
N SER A 72 -10.24 4.89 -22.33
CA SER A 72 -10.62 3.79 -23.20
C SER A 72 -9.46 2.81 -23.27
N VAL A 73 -9.56 1.73 -22.53
CA VAL A 73 -8.58 0.66 -22.56
C VAL A 73 -9.23 -0.54 -23.22
N VAL A 74 -8.61 -1.09 -24.25
CA VAL A 74 -9.04 -2.38 -24.78
C VAL A 74 -8.83 -3.44 -23.71
N VAL A 75 -9.92 -4.00 -23.22
CA VAL A 75 -9.87 -5.01 -22.15
C VAL A 75 -10.01 -6.40 -22.79
N ASP A 76 -8.97 -7.23 -22.62
CA ASP A 76 -9.05 -8.62 -23.05
C ASP A 76 -9.99 -9.41 -22.12
N TYR A 77 -11.00 -10.05 -22.70
CA TYR A 77 -11.96 -10.87 -21.97
C TYR A 77 -11.31 -12.06 -21.26
N LYS A 78 -10.18 -12.59 -21.76
CA LYS A 78 -9.43 -13.68 -21.13
C LYS A 78 -8.91 -13.27 -19.75
N THR A 79 -8.48 -12.02 -19.60
CA THR A 79 -8.07 -11.45 -18.31
C THR A 79 -9.27 -11.43 -17.35
N ILE A 80 -10.45 -11.02 -17.82
CA ILE A 80 -11.67 -11.02 -16.99
C ILE A 80 -12.07 -12.46 -16.62
N LYS A 81 -12.01 -13.40 -17.56
CA LYS A 81 -12.31 -14.82 -17.30
C LYS A 81 -11.35 -15.40 -16.25
N SER A 82 -10.06 -15.12 -16.38
CA SER A 82 -9.05 -15.51 -15.39
C SER A 82 -9.38 -14.94 -14.01
N TRP A 83 -9.72 -13.65 -13.92
CA TRP A 83 -10.15 -13.02 -12.67
C TRP A 83 -11.37 -13.71 -12.05
N MET A 84 -12.38 -14.09 -12.86
CA MET A 84 -13.55 -14.83 -12.38
C MET A 84 -13.16 -16.20 -11.78
N ASN A 85 -12.15 -16.86 -12.34
CA ASN A 85 -11.65 -18.13 -11.82
C ASN A 85 -10.99 -18.00 -10.44
N TYR A 86 -10.34 -16.86 -10.15
CA TYR A 86 -9.84 -16.57 -8.81
C TYR A 86 -10.96 -16.26 -7.81
N LYS A 87 -12.06 -15.66 -8.27
CA LYS A 87 -13.22 -15.30 -7.44
C LYS A 87 -14.23 -16.45 -7.32
N LYS A 88 -13.77 -17.64 -6.93
CA LYS A 88 -14.60 -18.84 -6.83
C LYS A 88 -15.87 -18.67 -6.00
N GLY A 89 -15.83 -17.91 -4.91
CA GLY A 89 -17.00 -17.65 -4.07
C GLY A 89 -18.11 -16.87 -4.79
N GLU A 90 -17.76 -16.05 -5.79
CA GLU A 90 -18.71 -15.22 -6.53
C GLU A 90 -19.14 -15.89 -7.86
N PHE A 91 -18.23 -16.63 -8.51
CA PHE A 91 -18.40 -17.16 -9.86
C PHE A 91 -18.20 -18.69 -9.97
N GLY A 92 -17.95 -19.36 -8.85
CA GLY A 92 -17.68 -20.79 -8.85
C GLY A 92 -18.86 -21.66 -9.30
N HIS A 93 -20.08 -21.13 -9.18
CA HIS A 93 -21.32 -21.79 -9.62
C HIS A 93 -21.57 -21.70 -11.13
N LEU A 94 -20.78 -20.88 -11.85
CA LEU A 94 -20.92 -20.71 -13.30
C LEU A 94 -20.10 -21.75 -14.05
N SER A 95 -20.67 -22.26 -15.15
CA SER A 95 -19.93 -23.06 -16.12
C SER A 95 -18.83 -22.25 -16.80
N ASP A 96 -17.88 -22.93 -17.46
CA ASP A 96 -16.78 -22.24 -18.15
C ASP A 96 -17.28 -21.40 -19.34
N GLU A 97 -18.32 -21.86 -20.02
CA GLU A 97 -18.99 -21.12 -21.11
C GLU A 97 -19.72 -19.88 -20.60
N GLU A 98 -20.41 -19.98 -19.47
CA GLU A 98 -21.08 -18.84 -18.86
C GLU A 98 -20.07 -17.77 -18.38
N LYS A 99 -18.96 -18.21 -17.79
CA LYS A 99 -17.86 -17.30 -17.42
C LYS A 99 -17.31 -16.58 -18.65
N GLU A 100 -17.11 -17.29 -19.75
CA GLU A 100 -16.62 -16.71 -20.98
C GLU A 100 -17.58 -15.66 -21.55
N ARG A 101 -18.88 -16.01 -21.65
CA ARG A 101 -19.92 -15.08 -22.11
C ARG A 101 -19.98 -13.81 -21.25
N ARG A 102 -19.95 -13.97 -19.93
CA ARG A 102 -19.93 -12.83 -18.98
C ARG A 102 -18.65 -12.02 -19.09
N ALA A 103 -17.49 -12.68 -19.22
CA ALA A 103 -16.21 -11.99 -19.39
C ALA A 103 -16.18 -11.14 -20.66
N LYS A 104 -16.68 -11.66 -21.79
CA LYS A 104 -16.84 -10.91 -23.06
C LYS A 104 -17.75 -9.68 -22.88
N SER A 105 -18.89 -9.84 -22.20
CA SER A 105 -19.81 -8.73 -21.93
C SER A 105 -19.18 -7.66 -21.03
N ILE A 106 -18.46 -8.05 -19.99
CA ILE A 106 -17.75 -7.11 -19.10
C ILE A 106 -16.63 -6.41 -19.87
N ALA A 107 -15.81 -7.15 -20.62
CA ALA A 107 -14.73 -6.58 -21.41
C ALA A 107 -15.26 -5.55 -22.43
N TYR A 108 -16.34 -5.86 -23.12
CA TYR A 108 -17.00 -4.94 -24.04
C TYR A 108 -17.44 -3.64 -23.33
N ARG A 109 -18.11 -3.76 -22.19
CA ARG A 109 -18.55 -2.59 -21.40
C ARG A 109 -17.41 -1.74 -20.92
N LEU A 110 -16.32 -2.36 -20.44
CA LEU A 110 -15.14 -1.65 -19.98
C LEU A 110 -14.41 -0.95 -21.13
N THR A 111 -14.35 -1.59 -22.30
CA THR A 111 -13.77 -0.99 -23.50
C THR A 111 -14.61 0.18 -24.00
N ALA A 112 -15.95 0.03 -24.06
CA ALA A 112 -16.84 1.05 -24.58
C ALA A 112 -17.06 2.24 -23.63
N LYS A 113 -17.14 1.97 -22.30
CA LYS A 113 -17.48 2.98 -21.29
C LYS A 113 -16.31 3.40 -20.40
N GLY A 114 -15.16 2.75 -20.54
CA GLY A 114 -14.03 2.89 -19.63
C GLY A 114 -14.28 2.22 -18.26
N TYR A 115 -13.25 2.21 -17.44
CA TYR A 115 -13.39 1.79 -16.05
C TYR A 115 -14.29 2.74 -15.28
N PRO A 116 -15.11 2.23 -14.34
CA PRO A 116 -15.94 3.11 -13.52
C PRO A 116 -15.02 4.09 -12.77
N THR A 117 -15.37 5.38 -12.88
CA THR A 117 -14.68 6.42 -12.13
C THR A 117 -14.99 6.30 -10.63
N LYS A 118 -14.23 7.00 -9.78
CA LYS A 118 -14.43 7.09 -8.34
C LYS A 118 -15.90 7.34 -7.94
N ALA A 119 -16.61 8.18 -8.71
CA ALA A 119 -18.02 8.49 -8.49
C ALA A 119 -18.98 7.37 -8.96
N GLY A 120 -18.58 6.54 -9.93
CA GLY A 120 -19.38 5.42 -10.47
C GLY A 120 -19.08 4.08 -9.80
N ALA A 121 -18.14 4.02 -8.89
CA ALA A 121 -17.73 2.82 -8.17
C ALA A 121 -18.59 2.55 -6.92
N ASN A 122 -19.87 2.93 -6.96
CA ASN A 122 -20.86 2.65 -5.92
C ASN A 122 -21.23 1.15 -5.82
N PHE A 123 -20.21 0.30 -5.74
CA PHE A 123 -20.40 -1.02 -5.13
C PHE A 123 -20.22 -0.83 -3.63
N PRO A 124 -21.31 -0.88 -2.84
CA PRO A 124 -21.18 -0.74 -1.39
C PRO A 124 -20.29 -1.87 -0.89
N VAL A 125 -19.09 -1.51 -0.48
CA VAL A 125 -18.33 -2.37 0.43
C VAL A 125 -19.09 -2.26 1.74
N LYS A 126 -19.46 -3.38 2.35
CA LYS A 126 -19.94 -3.36 3.74
C LYS A 126 -18.90 -2.55 4.53
N SER A 127 -19.38 -1.58 5.32
CA SER A 127 -18.53 -0.79 6.20
C SER A 127 -17.54 -1.72 6.90
N THR A 128 -16.27 -1.50 6.68
CA THR A 128 -15.19 -2.20 7.35
C THR A 128 -14.52 -1.24 8.32
N GLU A 129 -13.72 -1.73 9.24
CA GLU A 129 -12.88 -0.90 10.11
C GLU A 129 -11.98 0.09 9.32
N TYR A 130 -11.81 -0.16 8.01
CA TYR A 130 -11.01 0.67 7.09
C TYR A 130 -11.87 1.58 6.20
N GLY A 131 -13.16 1.75 6.52
CA GLY A 131 -14.10 2.59 5.77
C GLY A 131 -14.80 1.88 4.62
N THR A 132 -15.63 2.62 3.89
CA THR A 132 -16.49 2.11 2.81
C THR A 132 -15.87 2.26 1.41
N GLU A 133 -14.77 2.99 1.30
CA GLU A 133 -14.14 3.33 0.04
C GLU A 133 -13.19 2.21 -0.44
N ARG A 134 -13.16 1.97 -1.75
CA ARG A 134 -12.33 0.96 -2.41
C ARG A 134 -11.00 1.48 -2.95
N TYR A 135 -10.50 2.58 -2.46
CA TYR A 135 -9.26 3.20 -2.93
C TYR A 135 -8.50 3.84 -1.76
N GLY A 136 -7.30 4.35 -2.03
CA GLY A 136 -6.51 5.06 -1.04
C GLY A 136 -6.01 4.13 0.07
N PHE A 137 -5.57 2.91 -0.27
CA PHE A 137 -5.08 1.99 0.75
C PHE A 137 -3.76 2.45 1.37
N ILE A 138 -2.97 3.22 0.63
CA ILE A 138 -1.71 3.79 1.15
C ILE A 138 -2.02 4.87 2.17
N GLU A 139 -2.84 5.85 1.78
CA GLU A 139 -3.21 6.99 2.62
C GLU A 139 -3.97 6.53 3.89
N LYS A 140 -4.79 5.49 3.75
CA LYS A 140 -5.49 4.89 4.89
C LYS A 140 -4.53 4.16 5.83
N ALA A 141 -3.56 3.41 5.27
CA ALA A 141 -2.57 2.73 6.07
C ALA A 141 -1.70 3.72 6.85
N ASP A 142 -1.29 4.80 6.22
CA ASP A 142 -0.50 5.87 6.83
C ASP A 142 -1.27 6.54 7.98
N LYS A 143 -2.50 6.94 7.74
CA LYS A 143 -3.36 7.54 8.77
C LYS A 143 -3.57 6.62 9.98
N ILE A 144 -3.87 5.34 9.74
CA ILE A 144 -4.06 4.37 10.82
C ILE A 144 -2.75 4.11 11.57
N ALA A 145 -1.62 4.06 10.85
CA ALA A 145 -0.30 3.91 11.47
C ALA A 145 0.04 5.09 12.41
N GLU A 146 -0.31 6.30 12.01
CA GLU A 146 -0.19 7.51 12.83
C GLU A 146 -1.07 7.41 14.09
N GLU A 147 -2.36 7.06 13.93
CA GLU A 147 -3.32 6.88 15.03
C GLU A 147 -2.87 5.78 16.01
N LEU A 148 -2.28 4.69 15.51
CA LEU A 148 -1.71 3.61 16.32
C LEU A 148 -0.33 3.92 16.90
N GLY A 149 0.24 5.08 16.59
CA GLY A 149 1.50 5.55 17.12
C GLY A 149 2.72 4.77 16.60
N TYR A 150 2.65 4.17 15.39
CA TYR A 150 3.78 3.40 14.83
C TYR A 150 5.03 4.24 14.64
N TYR A 151 4.90 5.53 14.40
CA TYR A 151 6.02 6.46 14.19
C TYR A 151 6.68 6.90 15.49
N LYS A 152 5.98 6.83 16.63
CA LYS A 152 6.53 7.24 17.95
C LYS A 152 7.75 6.44 18.38
N ASP A 153 7.86 5.19 17.96
CA ASP A 153 9.01 4.35 18.28
C ASP A 153 10.24 4.78 17.46
N ILE A 154 10.03 5.34 16.26
CA ILE A 154 11.10 5.93 15.44
C ILE A 154 11.60 7.21 16.11
N ASP A 155 10.69 8.10 16.52
CA ASP A 155 11.03 9.36 17.21
C ASP A 155 11.88 9.08 18.45
N LYS A 156 11.45 8.13 19.28
CA LYS A 156 12.22 7.71 20.47
C LYS A 156 13.60 7.16 20.14
N SER A 157 13.74 6.48 19.00
CA SER A 157 15.04 5.94 18.58
C SER A 157 15.95 7.03 18.07
N ILE A 158 15.40 8.06 17.44
CA ILE A 158 16.13 9.26 17.02
C ILE A 158 16.60 10.03 18.25
N ASP A 159 15.72 10.28 19.22
CA ASP A 159 16.05 11.00 20.47
C ASP A 159 17.18 10.29 21.22
N ARG A 160 17.12 8.96 21.34
CA ARG A 160 18.21 8.18 21.99
C ARG A 160 19.53 8.28 21.25
N GLU A 161 19.52 8.21 19.94
CA GLU A 161 20.72 8.33 19.12
C GLU A 161 21.35 9.72 19.28
N ILE A 162 20.52 10.78 19.32
CA ILE A 162 20.96 12.15 19.59
C ILE A 162 21.58 12.25 20.99
N ASP A 163 20.90 11.72 22.00
CA ASP A 163 21.40 11.74 23.39
C ASP A 163 22.73 10.98 23.54
N GLU A 164 22.88 9.86 22.86
CA GLU A 164 24.11 9.07 22.84
C GLU A 164 25.25 9.86 22.19
N GLN A 165 25.01 10.52 21.07
CA GLN A 165 26.00 11.36 20.40
C GLN A 165 26.40 12.56 21.26
N LEU A 166 25.42 13.25 21.86
CA LEU A 166 25.69 14.39 22.74
C LEU A 166 26.53 14.00 23.96
N LYS A 167 26.33 12.81 24.53
CA LYS A 167 27.16 12.30 25.63
C LYS A 167 28.60 12.07 25.20
N LEU A 168 28.82 11.49 24.02
CA LEU A 168 30.16 11.27 23.48
C LEU A 168 30.92 12.60 23.28
N PHE A 169 30.23 13.65 22.82
CA PHE A 169 30.81 14.97 22.68
C PHE A 169 31.06 15.65 24.04
N GLY A 170 30.22 15.39 25.05
CA GLY A 170 30.38 15.94 26.39
C GLY A 170 31.54 15.33 27.18
N ASP A 171 31.81 14.04 27.02
CA ASP A 171 32.88 13.31 27.71
C ASP A 171 34.27 13.60 27.13
N GLU A 172 34.38 14.04 25.87
CA GLU A 172 35.67 14.40 25.23
C GLU A 172 36.21 15.79 25.60
N GLY A 173 35.58 16.53 26.49
CA GLY A 173 36.10 17.81 27.02
C GLY A 173 36.29 18.89 25.96
N SER A 174 35.71 18.76 24.80
CA SER A 174 35.79 19.75 23.72
C SER A 174 34.73 20.81 23.92
N ALA A 175 35.15 22.00 24.39
CA ALA A 175 34.30 23.17 24.43
C ALA A 175 33.83 23.51 23.01
N MET A 176 32.56 23.22 22.71
CA MET A 176 31.92 23.60 21.46
C MET A 176 31.63 25.10 21.52
N SER A 177 32.44 25.92 20.84
CA SER A 177 32.10 27.31 20.62
C SER A 177 31.08 27.41 19.47
N ILE A 178 29.83 27.64 19.81
CA ILE A 178 28.79 27.95 18.82
C ILE A 178 29.01 29.38 18.39
N ILE A 179 29.53 29.60 17.20
CA ILE A 179 29.59 30.92 16.57
C ILE A 179 28.22 31.12 15.88
N VAL A 180 27.37 31.91 16.51
CA VAL A 180 26.13 32.42 15.90
C VAL A 180 26.53 33.66 15.11
N GLY A 181 26.52 33.52 13.77
CA GLY A 181 26.70 34.63 12.83
C GLY A 181 25.34 35.19 12.36
#